data_ab3860b893eb53e4b697b26f56678055
#
_entry.id   ab3860b893eb53e4b697b26f56678055
#
_cell.length_a   1.000
_cell.length_b   1.000
_cell.length_c   1.000
_cell.angle_alpha   90.00
_cell.angle_beta   90.00
_cell.angle_gamma   90.00
#
_symmetry.space_group_name_H-M   'P 1'
#
loop_
_entity.id
_entity.type
_entity.pdbx_description
1 polymer ?
#
loop_
_entity_poly.entity_id
_entity_poly.type
_entity_poly.pdbx_seq_one_letter_code
_entity_poly.pdbx_strand_id
1 'polypeptide(L)'
;AASDVYKRQVYVYDTSGPFSDPAVEVDLKKGLPRLREPWILKRGDVEQLSEITSEYGRMRRDDRSLDSLRFEHITLPYRALQGKCCTQMYYAKQGIITPEMEYVAIRENMNCAELGIETHITPEFVRREIAAGRALLPANINHPEAEPMIIGRNFLVKINTNIGNSATTSGIEEEVEKALWSCKWGGDTLMDLSTGENIHETREWIIRN
;
A
#
# COMPACT_ATOMS: atom_id res chain seq x y z
N ALA A 1 -14.29 -17.41 30.64
CA ALA A 1 -14.59 -16.79 29.34
C ALA A 1 -14.96 -15.31 29.50
N ALA A 2 -15.61 -14.88 30.59
CA ALA A 2 -15.96 -13.46 30.79
C ALA A 2 -14.78 -12.53 31.14
N SER A 3 -13.67 -13.08 31.60
CA SER A 3 -12.48 -12.30 31.96
C SER A 3 -11.69 -11.79 30.76
N ASP A 4 -11.92 -12.35 29.57
CA ASP A 4 -11.19 -11.97 28.34
C ASP A 4 -11.76 -10.73 27.68
N VAL A 5 -12.99 -10.34 28.01
CA VAL A 5 -13.67 -9.16 27.44
C VAL A 5 -13.02 -7.84 27.85
N TYR A 6 -12.25 -7.83 28.93
CA TYR A 6 -11.62 -6.63 29.48
C TYR A 6 -10.10 -6.58 29.30
N LYS A 7 -9.56 -7.37 28.35
CA LYS A 7 -8.15 -7.24 28.00
C LYS A 7 -7.85 -5.86 27.43
N ARG A 8 -6.66 -5.38 27.67
CA ARG A 8 -6.18 -4.08 27.16
C ARG A 8 -6.43 -3.98 25.65
N GLN A 9 -7.18 -2.97 25.25
CA GLN A 9 -7.43 -2.66 23.83
C GLN A 9 -6.22 -1.94 23.24
N VAL A 10 -5.99 -2.17 21.96
CA VAL A 10 -4.99 -1.47 21.15
C VAL A 10 -5.74 -0.62 20.13
N TYR A 11 -5.40 0.65 20.09
CA TYR A 11 -6.00 1.58 19.12
C TYR A 11 -5.32 1.48 17.78
N VAL A 12 -6.11 1.42 16.74
CA VAL A 12 -5.70 1.43 15.33
C VAL A 12 -6.51 2.48 14.59
N TYR A 13 -6.00 3.00 13.47
CA TYR A 13 -6.82 3.87 12.64
C TYR A 13 -7.62 3.06 11.60
N ASP A 14 -8.69 3.65 11.10
CA ASP A 14 -9.53 3.05 10.08
C ASP A 14 -8.79 2.97 8.74
N THR A 15 -8.65 1.76 8.21
CA THR A 15 -7.99 1.48 6.92
C THR A 15 -8.98 1.17 5.81
N SER A 16 -10.28 1.19 6.08
CA SER A 16 -11.31 0.82 5.10
C SER A 16 -11.38 1.78 3.90
N GLY A 17 -11.00 3.04 4.12
CA GLY A 17 -10.92 4.05 3.06
C GLY A 17 -12.21 4.16 2.25
N PRO A 18 -12.12 4.14 0.91
CA PRO A 18 -13.31 4.29 0.05
C PRO A 18 -14.27 3.10 0.13
N PHE A 19 -13.85 1.95 0.66
CA PHE A 19 -14.67 0.73 0.65
C PHE A 19 -15.81 0.73 1.67
N SER A 20 -15.79 1.63 2.63
CA SER A 20 -16.86 1.82 3.62
C SER A 20 -17.53 3.20 3.54
N ASP A 21 -17.04 4.11 2.70
CA ASP A 21 -17.62 5.43 2.50
C ASP A 21 -18.84 5.33 1.57
N PRO A 22 -20.07 5.60 2.06
CA PRO A 22 -21.29 5.50 1.24
C PRO A 22 -21.38 6.54 0.12
N ALA A 23 -20.53 7.58 0.14
CA ALA A 23 -20.45 8.59 -0.90
C ALA A 23 -19.53 8.20 -2.07
N VAL A 24 -18.78 7.10 -1.92
CA VAL A 24 -17.82 6.64 -2.92
C VAL A 24 -18.32 5.35 -3.57
N GLU A 25 -18.47 5.38 -4.89
CA GLU A 25 -18.70 4.18 -5.70
C GLU A 25 -17.35 3.61 -6.12
N VAL A 26 -17.03 2.39 -5.66
CA VAL A 26 -15.81 1.69 -6.00
C VAL A 26 -16.04 0.82 -7.23
N ASP A 27 -15.34 1.11 -8.32
CA ASP A 27 -15.30 0.31 -9.53
C ASP A 27 -13.99 -0.49 -9.59
N LEU A 28 -14.06 -1.78 -9.31
CA LEU A 28 -12.89 -2.66 -9.27
C LEU A 28 -12.19 -2.80 -10.64
N LYS A 29 -12.91 -2.58 -11.74
CA LYS A 29 -12.30 -2.61 -13.08
C LYS A 29 -11.47 -1.37 -13.36
N LYS A 30 -11.91 -0.23 -12.83
CA LYS A 30 -11.21 1.04 -12.95
C LYS A 30 -10.03 1.14 -11.96
N GLY A 31 -10.17 0.52 -10.79
CA GLY A 31 -9.21 0.60 -9.69
C GLY A 31 -9.25 1.93 -8.93
N LEU A 32 -8.43 2.03 -7.91
CA LEU A 32 -8.32 3.21 -7.06
C LEU A 32 -7.55 4.36 -7.74
N PRO A 33 -7.80 5.61 -7.34
CA PRO A 33 -7.02 6.77 -7.80
C PRO A 33 -5.54 6.62 -7.43
N ARG A 34 -4.65 7.06 -8.31
CA ARG A 34 -3.19 7.04 -8.11
C ARG A 34 -2.76 8.21 -7.19
N LEU A 35 -3.17 8.14 -5.94
CA LEU A 35 -3.05 9.21 -4.93
C LEU A 35 -1.64 9.81 -4.84
N ARG A 36 -0.60 8.98 -4.84
CA ARG A 36 0.79 9.40 -4.64
C ARG A 36 1.53 9.77 -5.92
N GLU A 37 0.95 9.53 -7.09
CA GLU A 37 1.63 9.79 -8.37
C GLU A 37 2.07 11.26 -8.53
N PRO A 38 1.23 12.27 -8.23
CA PRO A 38 1.67 13.66 -8.30
C PRO A 38 2.85 13.97 -7.37
N TRP A 39 2.90 13.35 -6.19
CA TRP A 39 4.00 13.52 -5.25
C TRP A 39 5.29 12.90 -5.76
N ILE A 40 5.19 11.70 -6.35
CA ILE A 40 6.31 10.97 -6.94
C ILE A 40 6.91 11.78 -8.09
N LEU A 41 6.08 12.26 -9.02
CA LEU A 41 6.53 13.02 -10.19
C LEU A 41 7.12 14.38 -9.81
N LYS A 42 6.55 15.07 -8.82
CA LYS A 42 7.03 16.38 -8.35
C LYS A 42 8.47 16.33 -7.82
N ARG A 43 8.92 15.17 -7.33
CA ARG A 43 10.31 15.02 -6.84
C ARG A 43 11.35 15.06 -7.95
N GLY A 44 10.98 14.73 -9.20
CA GLY A 44 11.87 14.81 -10.36
C GLY A 44 13.07 13.85 -10.32
N ASP A 45 12.92 12.73 -9.64
CA ASP A 45 13.95 11.71 -9.45
C ASP A 45 13.61 10.35 -10.07
N VAL A 46 12.46 10.28 -10.76
CA VAL A 46 11.97 9.10 -11.46
C VAL A 46 11.68 9.42 -12.93
N GLU A 47 11.71 8.38 -13.76
CA GLU A 47 11.25 8.41 -15.14
C GLU A 47 10.27 7.26 -15.39
N GLN A 48 9.29 7.48 -16.24
CA GLN A 48 8.43 6.40 -16.71
C GLN A 48 9.14 5.64 -17.82
N LEU A 49 9.14 4.32 -17.74
CA LEU A 49 9.71 3.48 -18.80
C LEU A 49 8.85 3.58 -20.06
N SER A 50 9.49 3.50 -21.23
CA SER A 50 8.80 3.45 -22.53
C SER A 50 8.27 2.04 -22.85
N GLU A 51 8.78 1.02 -22.17
CA GLU A 51 8.41 -0.39 -22.38
C GLU A 51 8.67 -1.23 -21.11
N ILE A 52 8.13 -2.44 -21.07
CA ILE A 52 8.46 -3.44 -20.07
C ILE A 52 9.85 -4.00 -20.36
N THR A 53 10.78 -3.84 -19.42
CA THR A 53 12.20 -4.21 -19.61
C THR A 53 12.54 -5.62 -19.15
N SER A 54 11.77 -6.22 -18.22
CA SER A 54 12.01 -7.58 -17.75
C SER A 54 11.58 -8.61 -18.79
N GLU A 55 12.37 -9.65 -18.98
CA GLU A 55 12.06 -10.76 -19.87
C GLU A 55 10.73 -11.43 -19.48
N TYR A 56 10.56 -11.73 -18.20
CA TYR A 56 9.32 -12.31 -17.69
C TYR A 56 8.11 -11.41 -17.95
N GLY A 57 8.23 -10.10 -17.72
CA GLY A 57 7.14 -9.16 -17.98
C GLY A 57 6.75 -9.09 -19.45
N ARG A 58 7.74 -9.14 -20.37
CA ARG A 58 7.47 -9.21 -21.81
C ARG A 58 6.77 -10.51 -22.19
N MET A 59 7.29 -11.64 -21.75
CA MET A 59 6.71 -12.95 -21.98
C MET A 59 5.23 -12.99 -21.52
N ARG A 60 4.94 -12.51 -20.31
CA ARG A 60 3.56 -12.47 -19.79
C ARG A 60 2.68 -11.53 -20.62
N ARG A 61 3.17 -10.36 -21.03
CA ARG A 61 2.42 -9.41 -21.84
C ARG A 61 2.09 -9.96 -23.24
N ASP A 62 3.00 -10.70 -23.83
CA ASP A 62 2.87 -11.22 -25.20
C ASP A 62 1.99 -12.48 -25.26
N ASP A 63 1.70 -13.10 -24.12
CA ASP A 63 0.81 -14.26 -24.01
C ASP A 63 -0.66 -13.82 -24.12
N ARG A 64 -1.26 -14.05 -25.27
CA ARG A 64 -2.67 -13.70 -25.58
C ARG A 64 -3.70 -14.48 -24.77
N SER A 65 -3.36 -15.64 -24.24
CA SER A 65 -4.27 -16.42 -23.40
C SER A 65 -4.63 -15.73 -22.08
N LEU A 66 -3.81 -14.75 -21.67
CA LEU A 66 -3.98 -13.98 -20.44
C LEU A 66 -4.77 -12.67 -20.63
N ASP A 67 -5.15 -12.32 -21.86
CA ASP A 67 -5.78 -11.02 -22.13
C ASP A 67 -7.05 -10.78 -21.31
N SER A 68 -7.86 -11.82 -21.08
CA SER A 68 -9.09 -11.73 -20.29
C SER A 68 -8.85 -11.63 -18.78
N LEU A 69 -7.64 -11.92 -18.31
CA LEU A 69 -7.28 -11.94 -16.90
C LEU A 69 -6.55 -10.66 -16.46
N ARG A 70 -6.12 -9.83 -17.41
CA ARG A 70 -5.33 -8.63 -17.11
C ARG A 70 -6.21 -7.50 -16.59
N PHE A 71 -5.65 -6.74 -15.68
CA PHE A 71 -6.21 -5.44 -15.32
C PHE A 71 -6.03 -4.48 -16.51
N GLU A 72 -7.11 -3.83 -16.95
CA GLU A 72 -7.13 -3.06 -18.20
C GLU A 72 -6.32 -1.76 -18.15
N HIS A 73 -6.17 -1.17 -16.95
CA HIS A 73 -5.59 0.16 -16.77
C HIS A 73 -4.15 0.14 -16.25
N ILE A 74 -3.38 -0.90 -16.59
CA ILE A 74 -1.97 -0.99 -16.20
C ILE A 74 -1.16 0.09 -16.92
N THR A 75 -0.43 0.88 -16.16
CA THR A 75 0.53 1.86 -16.69
C THR A 75 1.95 1.29 -16.70
N LEU A 76 2.78 1.79 -17.60
CA LEU A 76 4.20 1.45 -17.62
C LEU A 76 4.87 1.90 -16.31
N PRO A 77 5.78 1.09 -15.77
CA PRO A 77 6.38 1.36 -14.46
C PRO A 77 7.32 2.57 -14.48
N TYR A 78 7.46 3.17 -13.32
CA TYR A 78 8.50 4.16 -13.04
C TYR A 78 9.77 3.46 -12.54
N ARG A 79 10.91 4.09 -12.82
CA ARG A 79 12.18 3.75 -12.18
C ARG A 79 12.92 5.02 -11.73
N ALA A 80 13.83 4.89 -10.80
CA ALA A 80 14.69 5.99 -10.43
C ALA A 80 15.59 6.40 -11.62
N LEU A 81 15.78 7.70 -11.81
CA LEU A 81 16.76 8.22 -12.75
C LEU A 81 18.17 7.72 -12.41
N GLN A 82 19.03 7.65 -13.41
CA GLN A 82 20.41 7.20 -13.22
C GLN A 82 21.11 8.02 -12.13
N GLY A 83 21.69 7.34 -11.15
CA GLY A 83 22.35 7.97 -10.00
C GLY A 83 21.44 8.56 -8.93
N LYS A 84 20.11 8.42 -9.08
CA LYS A 84 19.11 8.83 -8.10
C LYS A 84 18.59 7.64 -7.29
N CYS A 85 18.03 7.94 -6.11
CA CYS A 85 17.35 6.96 -5.28
C CYS A 85 16.01 7.54 -4.83
N CYS A 86 14.93 6.76 -4.98
CA CYS A 86 13.55 7.17 -4.71
C CYS A 86 12.93 6.47 -3.50
N THR A 87 13.76 5.97 -2.58
CA THR A 87 13.27 5.31 -1.36
C THR A 87 13.04 6.30 -0.22
N GLN A 88 12.02 6.06 0.60
CA GLN A 88 11.72 6.89 1.77
C GLN A 88 12.91 6.94 2.75
N MET A 89 13.64 5.85 2.91
CA MET A 89 14.87 5.80 3.71
C MET A 89 15.95 6.75 3.18
N TYR A 90 16.11 6.82 1.85
CA TYR A 90 17.07 7.73 1.24
C TYR A 90 16.71 9.20 1.55
N TYR A 91 15.47 9.59 1.29
CA TYR A 91 15.00 10.96 1.58
C TYR A 91 15.17 11.30 3.06
N ALA A 92 14.77 10.38 3.93
CA ALA A 92 14.89 10.58 5.38
C ALA A 92 16.33 10.83 5.82
N LYS A 93 17.30 10.07 5.28
CA LYS A 93 18.73 10.26 5.55
C LYS A 93 19.29 11.56 4.99
N GLN A 94 18.73 12.07 3.91
CA GLN A 94 19.07 13.37 3.33
C GLN A 94 18.43 14.56 4.07
N GLY A 95 17.66 14.30 5.14
CA GLY A 95 16.94 15.35 5.86
C GLY A 95 15.66 15.83 5.15
N ILE A 96 15.21 15.13 4.11
CA ILE A 96 14.04 15.50 3.32
C ILE A 96 12.79 14.89 3.93
N ILE A 97 11.80 15.73 4.24
CA ILE A 97 10.45 15.32 4.59
C ILE A 97 9.65 15.19 3.31
N THR A 98 9.10 14.02 3.06
CA THR A 98 8.28 13.74 1.88
C THR A 98 6.79 13.95 2.20
N PRO A 99 5.92 14.18 1.20
CA PRO A 99 4.46 14.21 1.41
C PRO A 99 3.93 12.93 2.07
N GLU A 100 4.54 11.78 1.78
CA GLU A 100 4.20 10.53 2.44
C GLU A 100 4.47 10.57 3.96
N MET A 101 5.56 11.21 4.40
CA MET A 101 5.87 11.38 5.83
C MET A 101 4.92 12.37 6.51
N GLU A 102 4.51 13.44 5.80
CA GLU A 102 3.49 14.38 6.27
C GLU A 102 2.13 13.70 6.43
N TYR A 103 1.73 12.92 5.43
CA TYR A 103 0.50 12.14 5.45
C TYR A 103 0.47 11.17 6.64
N VAL A 104 1.55 10.43 6.85
CA VAL A 104 1.69 9.52 8.00
C VAL A 104 1.52 10.27 9.31
N ALA A 105 2.16 11.43 9.49
CA ALA A 105 2.03 12.20 10.71
C ALA A 105 0.58 12.63 10.98
N ILE A 106 -0.17 13.01 9.94
CA ILE A 106 -1.59 13.34 10.05
C ILE A 106 -2.40 12.11 10.48
N ARG A 107 -2.20 10.98 9.81
CA ARG A 107 -2.94 9.74 10.08
C ARG A 107 -2.67 9.18 11.47
N GLU A 108 -1.42 9.21 11.94
CA GLU A 108 -1.04 8.73 13.27
C GLU A 108 -1.62 9.59 14.42
N ASN A 109 -1.92 10.86 14.15
CA ASN A 109 -2.55 11.76 15.11
C ASN A 109 -4.08 11.83 14.98
N MET A 110 -4.68 11.26 13.94
CA MET A 110 -6.13 11.23 13.79
C MET A 110 -6.78 10.52 14.97
N ASN A 111 -7.85 11.11 15.47
CA ASN A 111 -8.62 10.60 16.61
C ASN A 111 -7.86 10.51 17.94
N CYS A 112 -6.57 10.86 18.00
CA CYS A 112 -5.81 10.81 19.26
C CYS A 112 -6.42 11.70 20.35
N ALA A 113 -6.87 12.90 19.98
CA ALA A 113 -7.52 13.82 20.93
C ALA A 113 -8.84 13.25 21.48
N GLU A 114 -9.64 12.61 20.63
CA GLU A 114 -10.90 11.96 21.03
C GLU A 114 -10.67 10.75 21.93
N LEU A 115 -9.57 10.06 21.72
CA LEU A 115 -9.18 8.88 22.48
C LEU A 115 -8.40 9.24 23.78
N GLY A 116 -8.13 10.53 24.02
CA GLY A 116 -7.32 10.96 25.17
C GLY A 116 -5.86 10.50 25.09
N ILE A 117 -5.36 10.25 23.88
CA ILE A 117 -3.97 9.85 23.65
C ILE A 117 -3.15 11.11 23.36
N GLU A 118 -2.21 11.43 24.24
CA GLU A 118 -1.22 12.46 23.94
C GLU A 118 -0.18 11.89 22.96
N THR A 119 -0.30 12.24 21.70
CA THR A 119 0.73 11.95 20.71
C THR A 119 1.15 13.24 20.00
N HIS A 120 2.42 13.34 19.72
CA HIS A 120 2.99 14.44 18.96
C HIS A 120 3.84 13.89 17.82
N ILE A 121 3.20 13.07 16.98
CA ILE A 121 3.86 12.54 15.78
C ILE A 121 3.95 13.68 14.77
N THR A 122 5.14 14.23 14.63
CA THR A 122 5.44 15.26 13.63
C THR A 122 6.06 14.65 12.38
N PRO A 123 5.98 15.30 11.20
CA PRO A 123 6.68 14.83 10.00
C PRO A 123 8.19 14.65 10.22
N GLU A 124 8.81 15.52 11.01
CA GLU A 124 10.22 15.40 11.38
C GLU A 124 10.48 14.19 12.30
N PHE A 125 9.57 13.88 13.21
CA PHE A 125 9.67 12.65 14.01
C PHE A 125 9.61 11.41 13.12
N VAL A 126 8.65 11.36 12.18
CA VAL A 126 8.53 10.28 11.18
C VAL A 126 9.84 10.14 10.39
N ARG A 127 10.35 11.24 9.84
CA ARG A 127 11.62 11.26 9.11
C ARG A 127 12.77 10.68 9.93
N ARG A 128 12.91 11.12 11.17
CA ARG A 128 13.99 10.67 12.08
C ARG A 128 13.90 9.19 12.40
N GLU A 129 12.71 8.66 12.64
CA GLU A 129 12.49 7.24 12.90
C GLU A 129 12.86 6.37 11.67
N ILE A 130 12.49 6.83 10.47
CA ILE A 130 12.88 6.16 9.22
C ILE A 130 14.40 6.24 9.02
N ALA A 131 15.00 7.43 9.15
CA ALA A 131 16.44 7.62 8.96
C ALA A 131 17.29 6.77 9.89
N ALA A 132 16.81 6.55 11.11
CA ALA A 132 17.46 5.72 12.13
C ALA A 132 17.19 4.21 11.96
N GLY A 133 16.36 3.81 10.99
CA GLY A 133 16.01 2.41 10.76
C GLY A 133 15.08 1.81 11.82
N ARG A 134 14.39 2.63 12.62
CA ARG A 134 13.45 2.18 13.65
C ARG A 134 12.00 2.10 13.15
N ALA A 135 11.74 2.65 11.96
CA ALA A 135 10.45 2.56 11.29
C ALA A 135 10.63 2.35 9.79
N LEU A 136 9.63 1.72 9.19
CA LEU A 136 9.52 1.48 7.75
C LEU A 136 8.27 2.14 7.22
N LEU A 137 8.42 2.97 6.18
CA LEU A 137 7.32 3.52 5.40
C LEU A 137 7.31 2.86 4.02
N PRO A 138 6.46 1.84 3.79
CA PRO A 138 6.31 1.21 2.49
C PRO A 138 5.67 2.20 1.51
N ALA A 139 6.34 2.53 0.44
CA ALA A 139 5.86 3.49 -0.54
C ALA A 139 6.46 3.20 -1.93
N ASN A 140 6.13 2.03 -2.48
CA ASN A 140 6.55 1.65 -3.82
C ASN A 140 6.04 2.70 -4.84
N ILE A 141 6.95 3.22 -5.67
CA ILE A 141 6.60 4.19 -6.73
C ILE A 141 5.67 3.59 -7.79
N ASN A 142 5.65 2.27 -7.93
CA ASN A 142 4.78 1.53 -8.85
C ASN A 142 3.50 1.00 -8.21
N HIS A 143 3.22 1.43 -6.99
CA HIS A 143 1.95 1.23 -6.28
C HIS A 143 1.47 2.59 -5.74
N PRO A 144 1.21 3.58 -6.59
CA PRO A 144 0.84 4.92 -6.16
C PRO A 144 -0.57 5.04 -5.61
N GLU A 145 -1.40 4.02 -5.76
CA GLU A 145 -2.75 3.92 -5.21
C GLU A 145 -2.75 3.77 -3.69
N ALA A 146 -1.74 3.10 -3.13
CA ALA A 146 -1.68 2.84 -1.70
C ALA A 146 -1.49 4.12 -0.88
N GLU A 147 -2.31 4.29 0.14
CA GLU A 147 -2.12 5.33 1.16
C GLU A 147 -0.82 5.07 1.95
N PRO A 148 -0.05 6.12 2.25
CA PRO A 148 1.13 5.97 3.08
C PRO A 148 0.76 5.55 4.51
N MET A 149 1.45 4.55 5.02
CA MET A 149 1.40 4.15 6.43
C MET A 149 2.80 3.83 6.93
N ILE A 150 2.98 3.75 8.23
CA ILE A 150 4.28 3.48 8.84
C ILE A 150 4.20 2.29 9.79
N ILE A 151 5.23 1.47 9.77
CA ILE A 151 5.41 0.33 10.69
C ILE A 151 6.59 0.64 11.57
N GLY A 152 6.38 0.73 12.89
CA GLY A 152 7.44 1.02 13.84
C GLY A 152 6.94 1.04 15.27
N ARG A 153 7.85 0.84 16.22
CA ARG A 153 7.52 0.71 17.64
C ARG A 153 6.81 1.93 18.24
N ASN A 154 7.10 3.11 17.68
CA ASN A 154 6.60 4.39 18.21
C ASN A 154 5.34 4.88 17.48
N PHE A 155 4.70 4.01 16.71
CA PHE A 155 3.50 4.31 15.93
C PHE A 155 2.37 3.35 16.28
N LEU A 156 1.16 3.66 15.86
CA LEU A 156 0.01 2.79 16.05
C LEU A 156 0.27 1.39 15.48
N VAL A 157 -0.31 0.38 16.10
CA VAL A 157 -0.18 -1.01 15.66
C VAL A 157 -0.78 -1.17 14.26
N LYS A 158 -0.07 -1.89 13.40
CA LYS A 158 -0.53 -2.25 12.06
C LYS A 158 -0.85 -3.74 12.02
N ILE A 159 -1.96 -4.07 11.37
CA ILE A 159 -2.48 -5.44 11.25
C ILE A 159 -2.11 -5.96 9.88
N ASN A 160 -1.39 -7.08 9.86
CA ASN A 160 -1.11 -7.81 8.62
C ASN A 160 -2.16 -8.90 8.40
N THR A 161 -2.74 -8.94 7.22
CA THR A 161 -3.68 -9.97 6.78
C THR A 161 -3.08 -10.83 5.70
N ASN A 162 -3.47 -12.09 5.64
CA ASN A 162 -2.98 -13.04 4.65
C ASN A 162 -4.11 -13.45 3.72
N ILE A 163 -3.81 -13.43 2.42
CA ILE A 163 -4.65 -14.00 1.37
C ILE A 163 -3.81 -14.91 0.48
N GLY A 164 -4.43 -15.59 -0.45
CA GLY A 164 -3.72 -16.37 -1.46
C GLY A 164 -4.62 -17.45 -2.07
N ASN A 165 -4.45 -17.62 -3.38
CA ASN A 165 -5.07 -18.71 -4.12
C ASN A 165 -4.24 -19.99 -4.02
N SER A 166 -4.88 -21.12 -4.30
CA SER A 166 -4.23 -22.42 -4.45
C SER A 166 -4.68 -23.09 -5.76
N ALA A 167 -4.07 -24.20 -6.09
CA ALA A 167 -4.44 -24.96 -7.28
C ALA A 167 -5.90 -25.45 -7.31
N THR A 168 -6.56 -25.45 -6.16
CA THR A 168 -7.93 -25.98 -5.98
C THR A 168 -8.96 -24.94 -5.57
N THR A 169 -8.54 -23.73 -5.19
CA THR A 169 -9.44 -22.71 -4.66
C THR A 169 -9.03 -21.32 -5.07
N SER A 170 -10.04 -20.50 -5.28
CA SER A 170 -10.09 -19.06 -5.55
C SER A 170 -9.40 -18.58 -6.84
N GLY A 171 -10.16 -17.80 -7.59
CA GLY A 171 -9.71 -17.04 -8.75
C GLY A 171 -9.34 -15.60 -8.39
N ILE A 172 -9.08 -14.78 -9.43
CA ILE A 172 -8.68 -13.36 -9.28
C ILE A 172 -9.76 -12.58 -8.53
N GLU A 173 -11.04 -12.74 -8.90
CA GLU A 173 -12.16 -11.98 -8.31
C GLU A 173 -12.28 -12.26 -6.81
N GLU A 174 -12.19 -13.53 -6.40
CA GLU A 174 -12.26 -13.93 -5.00
C GLU A 174 -11.08 -13.40 -4.19
N GLU A 175 -9.87 -13.35 -4.75
CA GLU A 175 -8.70 -12.79 -4.07
C GLU A 175 -8.82 -11.27 -3.91
N VAL A 176 -9.35 -10.57 -4.90
CA VAL A 176 -9.65 -9.13 -4.79
C VAL A 176 -10.72 -8.89 -3.73
N GLU A 177 -11.80 -9.70 -3.70
CA GLU A 177 -12.83 -9.59 -2.67
C GLU A 177 -12.25 -9.79 -1.26
N LYS A 178 -11.37 -10.79 -1.06
CA LYS A 178 -10.67 -10.99 0.22
C LYS A 178 -9.81 -9.78 0.60
N ALA A 179 -9.11 -9.16 -0.37
CA ALA A 179 -8.34 -7.95 -0.14
C ALA A 179 -9.21 -6.81 0.35
N LEU A 180 -10.37 -6.58 -0.29
CA LEU A 180 -11.35 -5.56 0.13
C LEU A 180 -11.89 -5.82 1.55
N TRP A 181 -12.24 -7.07 1.85
CA TRP A 181 -12.68 -7.44 3.19
C TRP A 181 -11.57 -7.23 4.22
N SER A 182 -10.32 -7.51 3.87
CA SER A 182 -9.17 -7.21 4.71
C SER A 182 -9.13 -5.72 5.10
N CYS A 183 -9.23 -4.83 4.12
CA CYS A 183 -9.27 -3.39 4.38
C CYS A 183 -10.46 -2.98 5.26
N LYS A 184 -11.67 -3.45 4.93
CA LYS A 184 -12.90 -3.17 5.70
C LYS A 184 -12.82 -3.61 7.16
N TRP A 185 -12.04 -4.64 7.47
CA TRP A 185 -11.86 -5.16 8.81
C TRP A 185 -10.57 -4.69 9.50
N GLY A 186 -9.92 -3.66 8.97
CA GLY A 186 -8.79 -3.00 9.61
C GLY A 186 -7.42 -3.61 9.29
N GLY A 187 -7.29 -4.32 8.17
CA GLY A 187 -5.99 -4.75 7.65
C GLY A 187 -5.21 -3.58 7.08
N ASP A 188 -4.00 -3.35 7.57
CA ASP A 188 -3.10 -2.29 7.11
C ASP A 188 -2.14 -2.78 6.02
N THR A 189 -1.80 -4.05 6.07
CA THR A 189 -0.93 -4.72 5.09
C THR A 189 -1.55 -6.02 4.65
N LEU A 190 -1.27 -6.37 3.41
CA LEU A 190 -1.74 -7.59 2.81
C LEU A 190 -0.55 -8.44 2.38
N MET A 191 -0.51 -9.69 2.82
CA MET A 191 0.47 -10.68 2.38
C MET A 191 -0.20 -11.69 1.46
N ASP A 192 0.20 -11.69 0.19
CA ASP A 192 -0.25 -12.69 -0.77
C ASP A 192 0.62 -13.94 -0.70
N LEU A 193 0.02 -15.04 -0.31
CA LEU A 193 0.61 -16.38 -0.18
C LEU A 193 0.18 -17.31 -1.32
N SER A 194 -0.22 -16.76 -2.46
CA SER A 194 -0.71 -17.55 -3.62
C SER A 194 0.31 -18.56 -4.10
N THR A 195 -0.19 -19.79 -4.35
CA THR A 195 0.55 -20.92 -4.92
C THR A 195 -0.13 -21.52 -6.15
N GLY A 196 -1.30 -20.98 -6.53
CA GLY A 196 -2.08 -21.43 -7.67
C GLY A 196 -1.63 -20.83 -9.01
N GLU A 197 -2.58 -20.68 -9.92
CA GLU A 197 -2.34 -20.10 -11.25
C GLU A 197 -2.55 -18.57 -11.28
N ASN A 198 -2.03 -17.90 -12.31
CA ASN A 198 -2.25 -16.48 -12.60
C ASN A 198 -1.89 -15.53 -11.45
N ILE A 199 -0.88 -15.90 -10.65
CA ILE A 199 -0.44 -15.13 -9.47
C ILE A 199 -0.05 -13.69 -9.85
N HIS A 200 0.60 -13.50 -10.99
CA HIS A 200 1.02 -12.18 -11.45
C HIS A 200 -0.18 -11.27 -11.73
N GLU A 201 -1.17 -11.77 -12.45
CA GLU A 201 -2.40 -11.05 -12.78
C GLU A 201 -3.22 -10.78 -11.52
N THR A 202 -3.36 -11.77 -10.64
CA THR A 202 -4.04 -11.63 -9.34
C THR A 202 -3.43 -10.50 -8.51
N ARG A 203 -2.10 -10.45 -8.39
CA ARG A 203 -1.38 -9.39 -7.67
C ARG A 203 -1.59 -8.03 -8.31
N GLU A 204 -1.61 -7.95 -9.64
CA GLU A 204 -1.84 -6.69 -10.33
C GLU A 204 -3.24 -6.13 -10.00
N TRP A 205 -4.27 -6.97 -10.03
CA TRP A 205 -5.62 -6.58 -9.61
C TRP A 205 -5.68 -6.09 -8.15
N ILE A 206 -5.05 -6.81 -7.23
CA ILE A 206 -5.00 -6.45 -5.81
C ILE A 206 -4.31 -5.11 -5.60
N ILE A 207 -3.18 -4.87 -6.29
CA ILE A 207 -2.40 -3.63 -6.13
C ILE A 207 -3.17 -2.40 -6.65
N ARG A 208 -4.07 -2.57 -7.63
CA ARG A 208 -4.85 -1.47 -8.22
C ARG A 208 -6.16 -1.20 -7.49
N ASN A 209 -6.57 -2.09 -6.63
CA ASN A 209 -7.78 -2.02 -5.83
C ASN A 209 -7.48 -1.99 -4.33
#